data_145f5bbbd2e8ae2d2e6b2a611cd5ccd8
#
_entry.id   145f5bbbd2e8ae2d2e6b2a611cd5ccd8
#
_cell.length_a   1.000
_cell.length_b   1.000
_cell.length_c   1.000
_cell.angle_alpha   90.00
_cell.angle_beta   90.00
_cell.angle_gamma   90.00
#
_symmetry.space_group_name_H-M   'P 1'
#
loop_
_entity.id
_entity.type
_entity.pdbx_description
1 polymer ?
#
loop_
_entity_poly.entity_id
_entity_poly.type
_entity_poly.pdbx_seq_one_letter_code
_entity_poly.pdbx_strand_id
1 'polypeptide(L)'
;GVRAIRWAIRQLRFEGATIAGLARQLATTWNTVWSHIKPCLQAASDDPARFAGVRVLGVDEHVWHHQDRRRRGPRELTGIVDLTRGEDHPTARLLDLVPGRSGTAHENWLEERGEQFRSGIQIATLDPFQGYKNAIDDQLQDATSVLDAFHIVKLAGDAPGEVRRRVQQDTLGHRGRKGDPLYQIRNLLRASRDRLTKRQKERLRAAFVADEAHISVEVAYLHRASARGLPSRHTRPRPTPGRPSHREPTSLSHPRNRSPGPDPTQVEG
;
A
#
# COMPACT_ATOMS: atom_id res chain seq x y z
N GLY A 1 17.32 -17.45 -24.50
CA GLY A 1 16.76 -18.79 -24.34
C GLY A 1 15.87 -18.90 -23.10
N VAL A 2 15.12 -19.98 -22.96
CA VAL A 2 14.09 -20.20 -21.89
C VAL A 2 14.63 -19.95 -20.47
N ARG A 3 15.86 -20.34 -20.18
CA ARG A 3 16.49 -20.10 -18.85
C ARG A 3 16.60 -18.61 -18.51
N ALA A 4 17.00 -17.78 -19.48
CA ALA A 4 17.12 -16.34 -19.27
C ALA A 4 15.74 -15.68 -19.07
N ILE A 5 14.71 -16.14 -19.79
CA ILE A 5 13.33 -15.65 -19.62
C ILE A 5 12.82 -15.98 -18.20
N ARG A 6 12.95 -17.23 -17.75
CA ARG A 6 12.56 -17.64 -16.40
C ARG A 6 13.31 -16.86 -15.32
N TRP A 7 14.61 -16.68 -15.51
CA TRP A 7 15.42 -15.87 -14.59
C TRP A 7 14.95 -14.41 -14.55
N ALA A 8 14.72 -13.79 -15.71
CA ALA A 8 14.26 -12.41 -15.79
C ALA A 8 12.89 -12.22 -15.11
N ILE A 9 11.94 -13.16 -15.34
CA ILE A 9 10.63 -13.13 -14.65
C ILE A 9 10.80 -13.27 -13.13
N ARG A 10 11.68 -14.14 -12.66
CA ARG A 10 11.97 -14.29 -11.23
C ARG A 10 12.54 -13.00 -10.63
N GLN A 11 13.48 -12.36 -11.32
CA GLN A 11 14.06 -11.08 -10.88
C GLN A 11 13.00 -9.96 -10.77
N LEU A 12 12.07 -9.89 -11.73
CA LEU A 12 10.96 -8.93 -11.67
C LEU A 12 10.03 -9.21 -10.48
N ARG A 13 9.67 -10.47 -10.25
CA ARG A 13 8.66 -10.86 -9.24
C ARG A 13 9.17 -10.80 -7.81
N PHE A 14 10.41 -11.15 -7.57
CA PHE A 14 10.92 -11.39 -6.22
C PHE A 14 12.04 -10.43 -5.79
N GLU A 15 12.78 -9.87 -6.75
CA GLU A 15 13.95 -9.04 -6.47
C GLU A 15 13.72 -7.55 -6.80
N GLY A 16 12.51 -7.18 -7.23
CA GLY A 16 12.17 -5.80 -7.58
C GLY A 16 12.97 -5.23 -8.75
N ALA A 17 13.51 -6.10 -9.61
CA ALA A 17 14.27 -5.68 -10.78
C ALA A 17 13.39 -4.92 -11.77
N THR A 18 13.98 -3.96 -12.50
CA THR A 18 13.32 -3.29 -13.62
C THR A 18 13.72 -3.91 -14.95
N ILE A 19 12.85 -3.81 -15.98
CA ILE A 19 13.17 -4.31 -17.32
C ILE A 19 14.43 -3.64 -17.87
N ALA A 20 14.62 -2.33 -17.62
CA ALA A 20 15.84 -1.64 -18.00
C ALA A 20 17.10 -2.16 -17.27
N GLY A 21 16.95 -2.55 -15.98
CA GLY A 21 18.01 -3.20 -15.23
C GLY A 21 18.38 -4.57 -15.80
N LEU A 22 17.38 -5.38 -16.10
CA LEU A 22 17.58 -6.69 -16.74
C LEU A 22 18.19 -6.58 -18.12
N ALA A 23 17.78 -5.59 -18.93
CA ALA A 23 18.37 -5.35 -20.25
C ALA A 23 19.88 -5.05 -20.14
N ARG A 24 20.31 -4.24 -19.17
CA ARG A 24 21.74 -3.99 -18.92
C ARG A 24 22.49 -5.26 -18.49
N GLN A 25 21.92 -6.04 -17.57
CA GLN A 25 22.54 -7.28 -17.08
C GLN A 25 22.69 -8.34 -18.17
N LEU A 26 21.73 -8.39 -19.10
CA LEU A 26 21.72 -9.34 -20.23
C LEU A 26 22.43 -8.78 -21.48
N ALA A 27 23.04 -7.61 -21.40
CA ALA A 27 23.69 -6.93 -22.52
C ALA A 27 22.79 -6.82 -23.77
N THR A 28 21.51 -6.44 -23.56
CA THR A 28 20.48 -6.36 -24.61
C THR A 28 19.62 -5.12 -24.46
N THR A 29 18.59 -4.97 -25.30
CA THR A 29 17.69 -3.81 -25.27
C THR A 29 16.48 -4.06 -24.37
N TRP A 30 15.85 -2.98 -23.90
CA TRP A 30 14.59 -3.02 -23.17
C TRP A 30 13.51 -3.78 -23.98
N ASN A 31 13.39 -3.46 -25.28
CA ASN A 31 12.40 -4.09 -26.15
C ASN A 31 12.64 -5.60 -26.30
N THR A 32 13.88 -6.03 -26.38
CA THR A 32 14.22 -7.47 -26.47
C THR A 32 13.79 -8.19 -25.19
N VAL A 33 14.10 -7.66 -24.02
CA VAL A 33 13.65 -8.27 -22.76
C VAL A 33 12.12 -8.31 -22.71
N TRP A 34 11.46 -7.17 -22.97
CA TRP A 34 10.01 -7.06 -22.89
C TRP A 34 9.27 -7.99 -23.84
N SER A 35 9.68 -8.07 -25.10
CA SER A 35 9.04 -8.94 -26.10
C SER A 35 9.10 -10.43 -25.73
N HIS A 36 10.14 -10.85 -25.00
CA HIS A 36 10.28 -12.24 -24.57
C HIS A 36 9.55 -12.57 -23.27
N ILE A 37 9.48 -11.63 -22.32
CA ILE A 37 8.82 -11.90 -21.03
C ILE A 37 7.33 -11.61 -21.07
N LYS A 38 6.89 -10.61 -21.85
CA LYS A 38 5.48 -10.19 -21.93
C LYS A 38 4.52 -11.35 -22.21
N PRO A 39 4.73 -12.23 -23.18
CA PRO A 39 3.81 -13.34 -23.43
C PRO A 39 3.68 -14.29 -22.24
N CYS A 40 4.78 -14.55 -21.54
CA CYS A 40 4.76 -15.41 -20.35
C CYS A 40 4.02 -14.75 -19.17
N LEU A 41 4.20 -13.43 -18.98
CA LEU A 41 3.50 -12.68 -17.97
C LEU A 41 2.00 -12.57 -18.29
N GLN A 42 1.68 -12.37 -19.57
CA GLN A 42 0.29 -12.33 -20.05
C GLN A 42 -0.40 -13.66 -19.83
N ALA A 43 0.19 -14.78 -20.24
CA ALA A 43 -0.34 -16.11 -20.00
C ALA A 43 -0.58 -16.40 -18.51
N ALA A 44 0.33 -15.94 -17.64
CA ALA A 44 0.16 -16.06 -16.19
C ALA A 44 -0.93 -15.12 -15.64
N SER A 45 -1.17 -13.98 -16.28
CA SER A 45 -2.26 -13.06 -15.95
C SER A 45 -3.61 -13.58 -16.39
N ASP A 46 -3.65 -14.23 -17.54
CA ASP A 46 -4.89 -14.75 -18.17
C ASP A 46 -5.30 -16.14 -17.63
N ASP A 47 -4.47 -16.75 -16.77
CA ASP A 47 -4.75 -18.06 -16.20
C ASP A 47 -5.99 -18.03 -15.27
N PRO A 48 -7.10 -18.70 -15.65
CA PRO A 48 -8.32 -18.72 -14.84
C PRO A 48 -8.12 -19.36 -13.46
N ALA A 49 -7.09 -20.20 -13.26
CA ALA A 49 -6.75 -20.78 -11.97
C ALA A 49 -6.44 -19.70 -10.91
N ARG A 50 -6.09 -18.48 -11.31
CA ARG A 50 -5.87 -17.34 -10.40
C ARG A 50 -7.13 -16.96 -9.60
N PHE A 51 -8.29 -17.24 -10.11
CA PHE A 51 -9.57 -16.90 -9.49
C PHE A 51 -10.14 -18.05 -8.64
N ALA A 52 -9.52 -19.22 -8.69
CA ALA A 52 -9.97 -20.36 -7.92
C ALA A 52 -9.81 -20.13 -6.41
N GLY A 53 -10.84 -20.49 -5.64
CA GLY A 53 -10.82 -20.43 -4.18
C GLY A 53 -10.91 -19.04 -3.56
N VAL A 54 -11.18 -18.01 -4.34
CA VAL A 54 -11.41 -16.64 -3.84
C VAL A 54 -12.76 -16.60 -3.12
N ARG A 55 -12.75 -16.20 -1.85
CA ARG A 55 -13.94 -16.05 -0.99
C ARG A 55 -14.06 -14.66 -0.40
N VAL A 56 -12.96 -13.94 -0.28
CA VAL A 56 -12.93 -12.59 0.26
C VAL A 56 -12.32 -11.67 -0.79
N LEU A 57 -13.16 -10.85 -1.38
CA LEU A 57 -12.78 -9.91 -2.44
C LEU A 57 -12.59 -8.51 -1.85
N GLY A 58 -11.55 -7.81 -2.29
CA GLY A 58 -11.32 -6.41 -1.99
C GLY A 58 -11.32 -5.58 -3.26
N VAL A 59 -11.95 -4.41 -3.21
CA VAL A 59 -11.93 -3.42 -4.29
C VAL A 59 -11.48 -2.06 -3.75
N ASP A 60 -10.53 -1.42 -4.45
CA ASP A 60 -9.99 -0.12 -4.09
C ASP A 60 -9.58 0.67 -5.34
N GLU A 61 -9.50 1.98 -5.18
CA GLU A 61 -9.04 2.89 -6.23
C GLU A 61 -7.52 3.05 -6.20
N HIS A 62 -6.90 2.99 -7.36
CA HIS A 62 -5.49 3.30 -7.52
C HIS A 62 -5.26 4.41 -8.54
N VAL A 63 -4.62 5.50 -8.11
CA VAL A 63 -4.20 6.58 -9.02
C VAL A 63 -2.90 6.16 -9.69
N TRP A 64 -3.00 5.76 -10.96
CA TRP A 64 -1.88 5.27 -11.74
C TRP A 64 -0.88 6.36 -12.12
N HIS A 65 -1.37 7.55 -12.42
CA HIS A 65 -0.53 8.72 -12.67
C HIS A 65 -1.27 10.01 -12.37
N HIS A 66 -0.53 11.04 -11.98
CA HIS A 66 -1.06 12.38 -11.85
C HIS A 66 -1.37 12.98 -13.23
N GLN A 67 -2.17 14.04 -13.25
CA GLN A 67 -2.59 14.71 -14.48
C GLN A 67 -1.36 15.23 -15.26
N ASP A 68 -0.99 14.48 -16.30
CA ASP A 68 0.10 14.82 -17.23
C ASP A 68 -0.42 14.59 -18.65
N ARG A 69 -0.53 15.67 -19.42
CA ARG A 69 -1.01 15.62 -20.82
C ARG A 69 -0.14 14.76 -21.76
N ARG A 70 1.09 14.46 -21.34
CA ARG A 70 2.02 13.62 -22.09
C ARG A 70 1.83 12.12 -21.87
N ARG A 71 1.14 11.75 -20.80
CA ARG A 71 0.88 10.35 -20.47
C ARG A 71 -0.44 9.89 -21.09
N ARG A 72 -0.36 8.74 -21.75
CA ARG A 72 -1.54 8.05 -22.30
C ARG A 72 -2.02 7.00 -21.31
N GLY A 73 -3.32 6.68 -21.39
CA GLY A 73 -3.95 5.66 -20.57
C GLY A 73 -4.82 6.22 -19.45
N PRO A 74 -5.53 5.37 -18.74
CA PRO A 74 -6.41 5.76 -17.65
C PRO A 74 -5.61 6.31 -16.47
N ARG A 75 -6.07 7.41 -15.90
CA ARG A 75 -5.48 8.01 -14.71
C ARG A 75 -5.74 7.18 -13.46
N GLU A 76 -6.93 6.65 -13.37
CA GLU A 76 -7.44 5.88 -12.24
C GLU A 76 -7.71 4.45 -12.68
N LEU A 77 -7.36 3.52 -11.82
CA LEU A 77 -7.58 2.09 -11.99
C LEU A 77 -8.37 1.58 -10.78
N THR A 78 -9.27 0.64 -11.02
CA THR A 78 -9.89 -0.16 -9.96
C THR A 78 -9.00 -1.38 -9.72
N GLY A 79 -8.42 -1.47 -8.54
CA GLY A 79 -7.66 -2.63 -8.08
C GLY A 79 -8.57 -3.67 -7.46
N ILE A 80 -8.46 -4.91 -7.90
CA ILE A 80 -9.23 -6.04 -7.40
C ILE A 80 -8.28 -7.03 -6.76
N VAL A 81 -8.55 -7.37 -5.50
CA VAL A 81 -7.60 -8.08 -4.62
C VAL A 81 -8.30 -9.27 -3.97
N ASP A 82 -7.63 -10.41 -3.99
CA ASP A 82 -7.99 -11.56 -3.17
C ASP A 82 -7.48 -11.35 -1.74
N LEU A 83 -8.40 -11.26 -0.81
CA LEU A 83 -8.15 -11.13 0.62
C LEU A 83 -8.42 -12.43 1.38
N THR A 84 -8.74 -13.52 0.69
CA THR A 84 -8.93 -14.84 1.28
C THR A 84 -7.69 -15.24 2.07
N ARG A 85 -7.89 -15.72 3.29
CA ARG A 85 -6.80 -16.18 4.18
C ARG A 85 -6.91 -17.67 4.39
N GLY A 86 -5.78 -18.33 4.43
CA GLY A 86 -5.62 -19.76 4.69
C GLY A 86 -4.14 -20.09 4.79
N GLU A 87 -3.81 -21.35 5.03
CA GLU A 87 -2.43 -21.82 5.08
C GLU A 87 -1.71 -21.58 3.75
N ASP A 88 -2.40 -21.80 2.63
CA ASP A 88 -1.87 -21.61 1.27
C ASP A 88 -1.88 -20.13 0.81
N HIS A 89 -2.63 -19.26 1.49
CA HIS A 89 -2.81 -17.85 1.13
C HIS A 89 -2.58 -16.92 2.32
N PRO A 90 -1.35 -16.79 2.82
CA PRO A 90 -1.06 -15.97 4.01
C PRO A 90 -1.09 -14.47 3.74
N THR A 91 -1.01 -14.05 2.48
CA THR A 91 -0.96 -12.64 2.05
C THR A 91 -2.03 -12.30 1.03
N ALA A 92 -2.37 -11.02 0.94
CA ALA A 92 -3.25 -10.52 -0.12
C ALA A 92 -2.61 -10.71 -1.50
N ARG A 93 -3.43 -10.97 -2.50
CA ARG A 93 -3.00 -11.20 -3.88
C ARG A 93 -3.77 -10.30 -4.83
N LEU A 94 -3.05 -9.53 -5.64
CA LEU A 94 -3.69 -8.76 -6.71
C LEU A 94 -4.27 -9.71 -7.75
N LEU A 95 -5.57 -9.59 -8.01
CA LEU A 95 -6.27 -10.32 -9.06
C LEU A 95 -6.23 -9.55 -10.37
N ASP A 96 -6.59 -8.26 -10.34
CA ASP A 96 -6.67 -7.47 -11.56
C ASP A 96 -6.52 -5.97 -11.29
N LEU A 97 -6.24 -5.20 -12.37
CA LEU A 97 -6.24 -3.75 -12.41
C LEU A 97 -7.10 -3.31 -13.60
N VAL A 98 -8.33 -2.91 -13.32
CA VAL A 98 -9.31 -2.51 -14.34
C VAL A 98 -9.21 -1.01 -14.59
N PRO A 99 -9.16 -0.56 -15.87
CA PRO A 99 -9.16 0.85 -16.20
C PRO A 99 -10.42 1.59 -15.72
N GLY A 100 -10.23 2.74 -15.09
CA GLY A 100 -11.31 3.62 -14.63
C GLY A 100 -11.62 3.45 -13.15
N ARG A 101 -12.35 4.46 -12.63
CA ARG A 101 -12.94 4.50 -11.28
C ARG A 101 -14.44 4.57 -11.42
N SER A 102 -15.10 3.43 -11.58
CA SER A 102 -16.56 3.42 -11.67
C SER A 102 -17.13 2.11 -11.13
N GLY A 103 -18.36 2.18 -10.63
CA GLY A 103 -19.16 1.00 -10.31
C GLY A 103 -19.28 0.07 -11.51
N THR A 104 -19.56 0.63 -12.69
CA THR A 104 -19.69 -0.12 -13.94
C THR A 104 -18.43 -0.89 -14.32
N ALA A 105 -17.21 -0.33 -14.09
CA ALA A 105 -15.98 -1.06 -14.38
C ALA A 105 -15.83 -2.29 -13.49
N HIS A 106 -16.22 -2.17 -12.21
CA HIS A 106 -16.22 -3.29 -11.27
C HIS A 106 -17.34 -4.29 -11.58
N GLU A 107 -18.55 -3.82 -11.92
CA GLU A 107 -19.69 -4.63 -12.32
C GLU A 107 -19.36 -5.48 -13.54
N ASN A 108 -18.89 -4.88 -14.63
CA ASN A 108 -18.48 -5.60 -15.84
C ASN A 108 -17.41 -6.67 -15.54
N TRP A 109 -16.45 -6.34 -14.67
CA TRP A 109 -15.42 -7.27 -14.27
C TRP A 109 -16.01 -8.48 -13.52
N LEU A 110 -16.99 -8.28 -12.62
CA LEU A 110 -17.70 -9.35 -11.91
C LEU A 110 -18.53 -10.21 -12.88
N GLU A 111 -19.21 -9.60 -13.83
CA GLU A 111 -19.97 -10.30 -14.87
C GLU A 111 -19.08 -11.21 -15.72
N GLU A 112 -17.91 -10.72 -16.15
CA GLU A 112 -16.94 -11.50 -16.93
C GLU A 112 -16.41 -12.73 -16.17
N ARG A 113 -16.39 -12.73 -14.84
CA ARG A 113 -15.96 -13.90 -14.03
C ARG A 113 -17.03 -15.00 -13.97
N GLY A 114 -18.27 -14.69 -14.31
CA GLY A 114 -19.38 -15.64 -14.32
C GLY A 114 -19.95 -15.99 -12.96
N GLU A 115 -21.07 -16.69 -12.97
CA GLU A 115 -21.85 -16.99 -11.78
C GLU A 115 -21.10 -17.87 -10.76
N GLN A 116 -20.33 -18.83 -11.22
CA GLN A 116 -19.56 -19.72 -10.33
C GLN A 116 -18.54 -18.97 -9.48
N PHE A 117 -17.91 -17.93 -10.01
CA PHE A 117 -17.00 -17.08 -9.26
C PHE A 117 -17.77 -16.21 -8.27
N ARG A 118 -18.83 -15.54 -8.73
CA ARG A 118 -19.62 -14.60 -7.92
C ARG A 118 -20.27 -15.28 -6.72
N SER A 119 -20.90 -16.43 -6.92
CA SER A 119 -21.52 -17.22 -5.84
C SER A 119 -20.51 -17.78 -4.82
N GLY A 120 -19.23 -17.85 -5.18
CA GLY A 120 -18.15 -18.24 -4.26
C GLY A 120 -17.72 -17.15 -3.29
N ILE A 121 -18.05 -15.88 -3.57
CA ILE A 121 -17.61 -14.72 -2.75
C ILE A 121 -18.51 -14.61 -1.51
N GLN A 122 -17.91 -14.67 -0.34
CA GLN A 122 -18.58 -14.58 0.97
C GLN A 122 -18.50 -13.18 1.55
N ILE A 123 -17.38 -12.47 1.32
CA ILE A 123 -17.14 -11.13 1.84
C ILE A 123 -16.57 -10.26 0.71
N ALA A 124 -17.14 -9.07 0.55
CA ALA A 124 -16.63 -8.04 -0.35
C ALA A 124 -16.24 -6.80 0.45
N THR A 125 -14.96 -6.42 0.45
CA THR A 125 -14.46 -5.21 1.12
C THR A 125 -14.30 -4.09 0.10
N LEU A 126 -14.70 -2.87 0.49
CA LEU A 126 -14.69 -1.71 -0.39
C LEU A 126 -14.33 -0.44 0.37
N ASP A 127 -13.86 0.56 -0.36
CA ASP A 127 -13.84 1.94 0.13
C ASP A 127 -15.27 2.53 0.16
N PRO A 128 -15.51 3.65 0.84
CA PRO A 128 -16.84 4.26 0.92
C PRO A 128 -17.28 4.96 -0.40
N PHE A 129 -16.98 4.35 -1.54
CA PHE A 129 -17.45 4.81 -2.84
C PHE A 129 -18.75 4.09 -3.23
N GLN A 130 -19.84 4.85 -3.39
CA GLN A 130 -21.17 4.31 -3.64
C GLN A 130 -21.24 3.43 -4.89
N GLY A 131 -20.44 3.72 -5.92
CA GLY A 131 -20.42 2.93 -7.14
C GLY A 131 -19.97 1.48 -6.91
N TYR A 132 -18.97 1.25 -6.05
CA TYR A 132 -18.55 -0.10 -5.70
C TYR A 132 -19.59 -0.82 -4.84
N LYS A 133 -20.24 -0.08 -3.93
CA LYS A 133 -21.33 -0.66 -3.12
C LYS A 133 -22.48 -1.17 -3.99
N ASN A 134 -22.93 -0.36 -4.95
CA ASN A 134 -23.99 -0.75 -5.87
C ASN A 134 -23.59 -1.99 -6.69
N ALA A 135 -22.41 -2.00 -7.28
CA ALA A 135 -21.93 -3.14 -8.06
C ALA A 135 -21.84 -4.43 -7.22
N ILE A 136 -21.46 -4.34 -5.94
CA ILE A 136 -21.41 -5.47 -5.03
C ILE A 136 -22.84 -5.95 -4.70
N ASP A 137 -23.76 -5.04 -4.38
CA ASP A 137 -25.14 -5.40 -4.05
C ASP A 137 -25.86 -6.06 -5.25
N ASP A 138 -25.57 -5.59 -6.46
CA ASP A 138 -26.20 -6.12 -7.68
C ASP A 138 -25.61 -7.45 -8.11
N GLN A 139 -24.30 -7.64 -7.97
CA GLN A 139 -23.58 -8.79 -8.53
C GLN A 139 -23.20 -9.87 -7.49
N LEU A 140 -23.13 -9.53 -6.20
CA LEU A 140 -22.71 -10.42 -5.12
C LEU A 140 -23.77 -10.45 -4.01
N GLN A 141 -24.99 -10.88 -4.34
CA GLN A 141 -26.17 -10.80 -3.46
C GLN A 141 -25.98 -11.54 -2.13
N ASP A 142 -25.23 -12.65 -2.12
CA ASP A 142 -24.98 -13.47 -0.93
C ASP A 142 -23.75 -13.01 -0.13
N ALA A 143 -22.97 -12.06 -0.65
CA ALA A 143 -21.75 -11.60 0.00
C ALA A 143 -22.03 -10.53 1.05
N THR A 144 -21.35 -10.62 2.19
CA THR A 144 -21.34 -9.55 3.18
C THR A 144 -20.45 -8.41 2.74
N SER A 145 -21.04 -7.23 2.50
CA SER A 145 -20.30 -6.00 2.21
C SER A 145 -19.64 -5.44 3.47
N VAL A 146 -18.33 -5.18 3.44
CA VAL A 146 -17.56 -4.65 4.57
C VAL A 146 -16.80 -3.41 4.13
N LEU A 147 -16.96 -2.32 4.86
CA LEU A 147 -16.12 -1.13 4.63
C LEU A 147 -14.69 -1.39 5.07
N ASP A 148 -13.72 -0.98 4.26
CA ASP A 148 -12.31 -1.06 4.61
C ASP A 148 -12.01 -0.25 5.86
N ALA A 149 -11.43 -0.92 6.86
CA ALA A 149 -11.09 -0.32 8.14
C ALA A 149 -10.11 0.87 8.01
N PHE A 150 -9.22 0.85 7.00
CA PHE A 150 -8.33 1.98 6.72
C PHE A 150 -9.12 3.24 6.37
N HIS A 151 -10.13 3.12 5.51
CA HIS A 151 -10.98 4.24 5.11
C HIS A 151 -11.83 4.77 6.26
N ILE A 152 -12.35 3.89 7.13
CA ILE A 152 -13.05 4.31 8.36
C ILE A 152 -12.11 5.12 9.28
N VAL A 153 -10.90 4.62 9.52
CA VAL A 153 -9.90 5.32 10.33
C VAL A 153 -9.47 6.64 9.69
N LYS A 154 -9.36 6.69 8.36
CA LYS A 154 -9.05 7.92 7.61
C LYS A 154 -10.16 8.95 7.75
N LEU A 155 -11.43 8.56 7.55
CA LEU A 155 -12.60 9.43 7.73
C LEU A 155 -12.67 9.97 9.15
N ALA A 156 -12.54 9.10 10.16
CA ALA A 156 -12.45 9.52 11.56
C ALA A 156 -11.25 10.45 11.80
N GLY A 157 -10.15 10.25 11.08
CA GLY A 157 -8.96 11.08 11.14
C GLY A 157 -9.15 12.49 10.60
N ASP A 158 -9.95 12.64 9.55
CA ASP A 158 -10.20 13.90 8.87
C ASP A 158 -11.34 14.72 9.50
N ALA A 159 -12.31 14.04 10.18
CA ALA A 159 -13.48 14.65 10.80
C ALA A 159 -13.15 15.83 11.74
N PRO A 160 -12.18 15.78 12.66
CA PRO A 160 -11.86 16.93 13.49
C PRO A 160 -11.39 18.15 12.72
N GLY A 161 -10.71 17.92 11.58
CA GLY A 161 -10.28 18.98 10.68
C GLY A 161 -11.44 19.63 9.94
N GLU A 162 -12.44 18.85 9.57
CA GLU A 162 -13.66 19.36 8.91
C GLU A 162 -14.55 20.11 9.88
N VAL A 163 -14.80 19.55 11.05
CA VAL A 163 -15.56 20.24 12.12
C VAL A 163 -14.87 21.56 12.48
N ARG A 164 -13.53 21.55 12.63
CA ARG A 164 -12.76 22.78 12.88
C ARG A 164 -13.03 23.85 11.81
N ARG A 165 -12.96 23.48 10.52
CA ARG A 165 -13.17 24.41 9.41
C ARG A 165 -14.61 24.97 9.40
N ARG A 166 -15.60 24.10 9.70
CA ARG A 166 -17.00 24.50 9.82
C ARG A 166 -17.18 25.49 10.99
N VAL A 167 -16.75 25.15 12.18
CA VAL A 167 -16.84 26.03 13.36
C VAL A 167 -16.19 27.39 13.08
N GLN A 168 -15.01 27.43 12.50
CA GLN A 168 -14.36 28.70 12.17
C GLN A 168 -15.10 29.48 11.07
N GLN A 169 -15.69 28.80 10.11
CA GLN A 169 -16.54 29.46 9.12
C GLN A 169 -17.79 30.08 9.75
N ASP A 170 -18.42 29.36 10.67
CA ASP A 170 -19.66 29.78 11.32
C ASP A 170 -19.44 30.94 12.33
N THR A 171 -18.29 30.89 13.06
CA THR A 171 -18.00 31.88 14.10
C THR A 171 -17.17 33.07 13.63
N LEU A 172 -16.28 32.87 12.65
CA LEU A 172 -15.30 33.88 12.21
C LEU A 172 -15.48 34.31 10.74
N GLY A 173 -16.41 33.69 10.00
CA GLY A 173 -16.60 33.96 8.57
C GLY A 173 -15.50 33.44 7.64
N HIS A 174 -14.56 32.61 8.15
CA HIS A 174 -13.49 32.02 7.36
C HIS A 174 -13.04 30.65 7.92
N ARG A 175 -12.37 29.82 7.10
CA ARG A 175 -11.96 28.44 7.45
C ARG A 175 -10.70 28.35 8.31
N GLY A 176 -10.22 29.48 8.84
CA GLY A 176 -9.09 29.59 9.76
C GLY A 176 -7.90 30.35 9.20
N ARG A 177 -7.35 31.25 10.05
CA ARG A 177 -6.17 32.09 9.79
C ARG A 177 -5.12 31.87 10.86
N LYS A 178 -3.89 32.34 10.62
CA LYS A 178 -2.71 32.11 11.48
C LYS A 178 -2.94 32.53 12.97
N GLY A 179 -3.77 33.54 13.23
CA GLY A 179 -4.06 34.03 14.60
C GLY A 179 -5.06 33.21 15.38
N ASP A 180 -5.89 32.37 14.71
CA ASP A 180 -7.02 31.70 15.37
C ASP A 180 -6.56 30.54 16.25
N PRO A 181 -7.08 30.37 17.47
CA PRO A 181 -6.73 29.28 18.37
C PRO A 181 -6.89 27.90 17.73
N LEU A 182 -8.02 27.62 17.09
CA LEU A 182 -8.30 26.37 16.42
C LEU A 182 -7.38 26.11 15.21
N TYR A 183 -7.02 27.16 14.44
CA TYR A 183 -6.12 26.99 13.31
C TYR A 183 -4.70 26.63 13.76
N GLN A 184 -4.24 27.17 14.90
CA GLN A 184 -2.91 26.88 15.45
C GLN A 184 -2.75 25.40 15.85
N ILE A 185 -3.85 24.72 16.22
CA ILE A 185 -3.84 23.29 16.61
C ILE A 185 -4.15 22.33 15.46
N ARG A 186 -4.37 22.80 14.23
CA ARG A 186 -4.80 21.97 13.08
C ARG A 186 -3.96 20.71 12.84
N ASN A 187 -2.65 20.78 13.07
CA ASN A 187 -1.76 19.64 12.91
C ASN A 187 -1.84 18.70 14.13
N LEU A 188 -2.11 19.23 15.32
CA LEU A 188 -2.28 18.44 16.53
C LEU A 188 -3.58 17.61 16.50
N LEU A 189 -4.64 18.15 15.86
CA LEU A 189 -5.88 17.42 15.64
C LEU A 189 -5.68 16.15 14.79
N ARG A 190 -4.62 16.07 13.98
CA ARG A 190 -4.26 14.90 13.19
C ARG A 190 -3.36 13.91 13.93
N ALA A 191 -2.69 14.33 14.98
CA ALA A 191 -1.78 13.50 15.74
C ALA A 191 -2.51 12.56 16.69
N SER A 192 -2.00 11.36 16.94
CA SER A 192 -2.53 10.48 17.98
C SER A 192 -2.26 11.08 19.37
N ARG A 193 -3.25 10.99 20.27
CA ARG A 193 -3.16 11.53 21.63
C ARG A 193 -1.94 11.01 22.39
N ASP A 194 -1.59 9.74 22.16
CA ASP A 194 -0.47 9.08 22.85
C ASP A 194 0.89 9.62 22.40
N ARG A 195 0.96 10.17 21.17
CA ARG A 195 2.18 10.74 20.61
C ARG A 195 2.36 12.22 20.92
N LEU A 196 1.38 12.85 21.57
CA LEU A 196 1.46 14.26 21.92
C LEU A 196 2.28 14.50 23.19
N THR A 197 3.19 15.47 23.16
CA THR A 197 3.91 15.94 24.34
C THR A 197 2.98 16.67 25.32
N LYS A 198 3.40 16.85 26.57
CA LYS A 198 2.63 17.61 27.58
C LYS A 198 2.26 19.00 27.07
N ARG A 199 3.22 19.74 26.52
CA ARG A 199 2.99 21.07 25.94
C ARG A 199 1.98 21.07 24.79
N GLN A 200 1.97 20.05 23.95
CA GLN A 200 1.00 19.91 22.87
C GLN A 200 -0.41 19.61 23.39
N LYS A 201 -0.54 18.80 24.45
CA LYS A 201 -1.82 18.52 25.12
C LYS A 201 -2.38 19.78 25.79
N GLU A 202 -1.54 20.59 26.42
CA GLU A 202 -1.91 21.90 26.99
C GLU A 202 -2.40 22.87 25.94
N ARG A 203 -1.72 22.94 24.78
CA ARG A 203 -2.17 23.77 23.65
C ARG A 203 -3.52 23.35 23.11
N LEU A 204 -3.79 22.03 23.02
CA LEU A 204 -5.10 21.53 22.62
C LEU A 204 -6.18 21.96 23.61
N ARG A 205 -5.96 21.76 24.92
CA ARG A 205 -6.89 22.20 25.94
C ARG A 205 -7.18 23.69 25.91
N ALA A 206 -6.12 24.50 25.83
CA ALA A 206 -6.26 25.95 25.75
C ALA A 206 -7.10 26.39 24.53
N ALA A 207 -6.90 25.74 23.38
CA ALA A 207 -7.68 26.04 22.19
C ALA A 207 -9.15 25.60 22.29
N PHE A 208 -9.44 24.48 22.96
CA PHE A 208 -10.82 23.99 23.14
C PHE A 208 -11.62 24.86 24.12
N VAL A 209 -11.00 25.32 25.21
CA VAL A 209 -11.69 26.17 26.21
C VAL A 209 -11.72 27.66 25.83
N ALA A 210 -11.09 28.04 24.73
CA ALA A 210 -11.04 29.45 24.31
C ALA A 210 -12.41 30.01 23.86
N ASP A 211 -13.31 29.14 23.44
CA ASP A 211 -14.65 29.49 22.97
C ASP A 211 -15.59 28.27 23.12
N GLU A 212 -16.86 28.51 23.49
CA GLU A 212 -17.87 27.45 23.63
C GLU A 212 -18.13 26.72 22.31
N ALA A 213 -18.11 27.42 21.18
CA ALA A 213 -18.26 26.81 19.85
C ALA A 213 -17.17 25.76 19.54
N HIS A 214 -16.02 25.81 20.22
CA HIS A 214 -14.92 24.88 20.04
C HIS A 214 -15.19 23.47 20.62
N ILE A 215 -16.21 23.32 21.48
CA ILE A 215 -16.64 22.03 22.04
C ILE A 215 -16.90 20.99 20.93
N SER A 216 -17.52 21.41 19.83
CA SER A 216 -17.77 20.51 18.69
C SER A 216 -16.49 19.92 18.11
N VAL A 217 -15.40 20.69 18.09
CA VAL A 217 -14.09 20.23 17.62
C VAL A 217 -13.44 19.26 18.61
N GLU A 218 -13.57 19.53 19.91
CA GLU A 218 -13.09 18.63 20.97
C GLU A 218 -13.81 17.31 20.91
N VAL A 219 -15.15 17.30 20.81
CA VAL A 219 -15.95 16.07 20.67
C VAL A 219 -15.52 15.25 19.47
N ALA A 220 -15.36 15.87 18.29
CA ALA A 220 -14.88 15.19 17.09
C ALA A 220 -13.47 14.61 17.29
N TYR A 221 -12.59 15.32 18.00
CA TYR A 221 -11.23 14.85 18.30
C TYR A 221 -11.25 13.63 19.26
N LEU A 222 -12.12 13.63 20.27
CA LEU A 222 -12.25 12.51 21.20
C LEU A 222 -12.84 11.27 20.53
N HIS A 223 -13.88 11.41 19.72
CA HIS A 223 -14.45 10.30 18.93
C HIS A 223 -13.42 9.67 17.97
N ARG A 224 -12.58 10.47 17.35
CA ARG A 224 -11.47 9.96 16.55
C ARG A 224 -10.51 9.11 17.37
N ALA A 225 -10.22 9.50 18.62
CA ALA A 225 -9.34 8.75 19.49
C ALA A 225 -9.92 7.37 19.83
N SER A 226 -11.26 7.30 20.03
CA SER A 226 -11.99 6.05 20.30
C SER A 226 -12.04 5.13 19.06
N ALA A 227 -12.24 5.67 17.86
CA ALA A 227 -12.25 4.90 16.61
C ALA A 227 -10.90 4.21 16.32
N ARG A 228 -9.78 4.78 16.77
CA ARG A 228 -8.45 4.15 16.66
C ARG A 228 -8.19 3.02 17.66
N GLY A 229 -8.97 2.95 18.73
CA GLY A 229 -8.93 1.87 19.72
C GLY A 229 -9.67 0.61 19.29
N LEU A 230 -10.32 0.60 18.11
CA LEU A 230 -10.85 -0.62 17.54
C LEU A 230 -9.68 -1.56 17.26
N PRO A 231 -9.65 -2.77 17.85
CA PRO A 231 -8.55 -3.69 17.67
C PRO A 231 -8.49 -4.09 16.20
N SER A 232 -7.49 -3.59 15.48
CA SER A 232 -7.10 -4.22 14.25
C SER A 232 -6.55 -5.60 14.64
N ARG A 233 -7.29 -6.66 14.38
CA ARG A 233 -6.88 -8.06 14.64
C ARG A 233 -5.60 -8.47 13.89
N HIS A 234 -4.85 -7.53 13.31
CA HIS A 234 -3.68 -7.75 12.47
C HIS A 234 -2.44 -6.93 12.83
N THR A 235 -2.26 -6.51 14.07
CA THR A 235 -0.90 -6.20 14.51
C THR A 235 -0.18 -7.51 14.83
N ARG A 236 0.35 -8.19 13.81
CA ARG A 236 1.52 -9.05 14.03
C ARG A 236 2.59 -8.17 14.68
N PRO A 237 3.18 -8.59 15.80
CA PRO A 237 4.36 -7.91 16.32
C PRO A 237 5.39 -7.88 15.19
N ARG A 238 5.88 -6.68 14.89
CA ARG A 238 6.98 -6.49 13.95
C ARG A 238 8.11 -7.41 14.43
N PRO A 239 8.64 -8.34 13.62
CA PRO A 239 9.78 -9.13 14.04
C PRO A 239 10.87 -8.13 14.40
N THR A 240 11.33 -8.16 15.61
CA THR A 240 12.50 -7.42 16.07
C THR A 240 13.65 -7.83 15.13
N PRO A 241 14.36 -6.89 14.48
CA PRO A 241 15.52 -7.25 13.69
C PRO A 241 16.46 -7.99 14.62
N GLY A 242 16.66 -9.29 14.37
CA GLY A 242 17.59 -10.10 15.11
C GLY A 242 18.94 -9.40 15.08
N ARG A 243 19.49 -9.13 16.26
CA ARG A 243 20.86 -8.67 16.44
C ARG A 243 21.74 -9.61 15.60
N PRO A 244 22.58 -9.11 14.69
CA PRO A 244 23.48 -9.99 13.95
C PRO A 244 24.32 -10.74 14.96
N SER A 245 24.20 -12.06 14.99
CA SER A 245 25.11 -12.93 15.74
C SER A 245 26.50 -12.69 15.17
N HIS A 246 27.38 -12.17 16.00
CA HIS A 246 28.83 -12.15 15.72
C HIS A 246 29.24 -13.57 15.41
N ARG A 247 29.36 -13.91 14.14
CA ARG A 247 30.18 -15.06 13.72
C ARG A 247 31.61 -14.66 13.97
N GLU A 248 32.25 -15.34 14.91
CA GLU A 248 33.71 -15.32 15.07
C GLU A 248 34.36 -15.66 13.73
N PRO A 249 35.40 -14.94 13.33
CA PRO A 249 36.14 -15.29 12.12
C PRO A 249 36.90 -16.60 12.36
N THR A 250 36.46 -17.66 11.72
CA THR A 250 37.23 -18.90 11.61
C THR A 250 38.54 -18.57 10.89
N SER A 251 39.65 -18.69 11.61
CA SER A 251 41.00 -18.50 11.10
C SER A 251 41.28 -19.56 10.04
N LEU A 252 41.19 -19.19 8.77
CA LEU A 252 41.77 -19.97 7.68
C LEU A 252 43.25 -19.58 7.58
N SER A 253 44.10 -20.43 8.17
CA SER A 253 45.54 -20.45 7.95
C SER A 253 45.82 -20.79 6.49
N HIS A 254 46.25 -19.79 5.73
CA HIS A 254 46.83 -19.97 4.40
C HIS A 254 48.32 -20.31 4.56
N PRO A 255 48.83 -21.40 3.97
CA PRO A 255 50.26 -21.62 3.87
C PRO A 255 50.86 -20.62 2.87
N ARG A 256 51.74 -19.76 3.36
CA ARG A 256 52.57 -18.89 2.53
C ARG A 256 53.55 -19.75 1.75
N ASN A 257 53.36 -19.90 0.47
CA ASN A 257 54.36 -20.37 -0.47
C ASN A 257 55.28 -19.18 -0.80
N ARG A 258 56.50 -19.18 -0.16
CA ARG A 258 57.58 -18.27 -0.50
C ARG A 258 58.37 -18.92 -1.64
N SER A 259 58.31 -18.39 -2.82
CA SER A 259 59.32 -18.58 -3.86
C SER A 259 60.52 -17.69 -3.56
N PRO A 260 61.77 -18.23 -3.63
CA PRO A 260 62.95 -17.40 -3.44
C PRO A 260 63.20 -16.50 -4.66
N GLY A 261 63.42 -15.23 -4.39
CA GLY A 261 63.87 -14.25 -5.39
C GLY A 261 65.30 -14.48 -5.80
N PRO A 262 65.72 -13.99 -7.00
CA PRO A 262 67.08 -14.18 -7.49
C PRO A 262 68.06 -13.29 -6.74
N ASP A 263 69.21 -13.88 -6.49
CA ASP A 263 70.43 -13.33 -5.88
C ASP A 263 71.02 -12.24 -6.77
N PRO A 264 71.39 -11.07 -6.21
CA PRO A 264 72.02 -9.97 -6.98
C PRO A 264 73.53 -9.98 -6.80
N THR A 265 74.21 -10.95 -7.44
CA THR A 265 75.66 -10.83 -7.65
C THR A 265 76.07 -11.68 -8.81
N GLN A 266 76.25 -11.07 -9.98
CA GLN A 266 77.36 -11.27 -10.92
C GLN A 266 77.30 -10.25 -12.06
N VAL A 267 78.06 -9.19 -11.81
CA VAL A 267 78.68 -8.35 -12.88
C VAL A 267 79.98 -9.02 -13.19
N GLU A 268 80.25 -9.15 -14.44
CA GLU A 268 81.52 -9.19 -15.17
C GLU A 268 81.53 -10.17 -16.33
N GLY A 269 81.82 -9.57 -17.52
CA GLY A 269 82.18 -10.25 -18.75
C GLY A 269 81.53 -9.66 -19.96
#